data_7ddd6174eed52b06fbd1d993e4903027
#
_entry.id   7ddd6174eed52b06fbd1d993e4903027
#
_cell.length_a   1.000
_cell.length_b   1.000
_cell.length_c   1.000
_cell.angle_alpha   90.00
_cell.angle_beta   90.00
_cell.angle_gamma   90.00
#
_symmetry.space_group_name_H-M   'P 1'
#
loop_
_entity.id
_entity.type
_entity.pdbx_description
1 polymer ?
#
loop_
_entity_poly.entity_id
_entity_poly.type
_entity_poly.pdbx_seq_one_letter_code
_entity_poly.pdbx_strand_id
1 'polypeptide(L)'
;MRIYSATDVGQKRKMNQDYVFATADPVGNLPNLFVVADGMGGHNAGDYASSHAVTSMVEEIRQDADFNPVKVIRHAIECVNTEILTQAQQDEKLRGMGTTMVAATIVGHYAYVANVGDSRLYLINDERIIQITVIVRIHMTALMMKV
;
A
#
# COMPACT_ATOMS: atom_id res chain seq x y z
N MET A 1 5.78 -4.88 19.06
CA MET A 1 6.29 -4.02 17.96
C MET A 1 5.97 -2.56 18.28
N ARG A 2 6.85 -1.60 17.95
CA ARG A 2 6.54 -0.17 18.02
C ARG A 2 6.28 0.35 16.62
N ILE A 3 5.23 1.14 16.44
CA ILE A 3 4.83 1.70 15.14
C ILE A 3 4.78 3.21 15.26
N TYR A 4 5.18 3.86 14.19
CA TYR A 4 4.99 5.29 13.98
C TYR A 4 4.58 5.51 12.54
N SER A 5 3.57 6.34 12.31
CA SER A 5 3.15 6.77 10.98
C SER A 5 2.94 8.27 10.95
N ALA A 6 3.30 8.90 9.85
CA ALA A 6 3.08 10.32 9.63
C ALA A 6 2.84 10.58 8.14
N THR A 7 2.04 11.59 7.86
CA THR A 7 1.85 12.16 6.53
C THR A 7 1.71 13.68 6.66
N ASP A 8 2.15 14.42 5.67
CA ASP A 8 2.14 15.89 5.67
C ASP A 8 1.98 16.43 4.24
N VAL A 9 1.16 17.45 4.08
CA VAL A 9 0.90 18.07 2.78
C VAL A 9 2.12 18.79 2.20
N GLY A 10 3.08 19.14 3.07
CA GLY A 10 4.25 19.93 2.72
C GLY A 10 3.91 21.40 2.45
N GLN A 11 4.93 22.17 2.00
CA GLN A 11 4.82 23.62 1.86
C GLN A 11 4.36 24.09 0.48
N LYS A 12 4.37 23.21 -0.52
CA LYS A 12 4.10 23.58 -1.93
C LYS A 12 2.72 23.13 -2.42
N ARG A 13 2.20 22.06 -1.91
CA ARG A 13 0.90 21.50 -2.31
C ARG A 13 -0.21 22.06 -1.42
N LYS A 14 -1.43 22.14 -1.95
CA LYS A 14 -2.62 22.56 -1.20
C LYS A 14 -3.35 21.38 -0.58
N MET A 15 -3.08 20.17 -1.05
CA MET A 15 -3.75 18.93 -0.66
C MET A 15 -2.73 17.82 -0.50
N ASN A 16 -2.89 17.02 0.53
CA ASN A 16 -2.15 15.79 0.72
C ASN A 16 -2.81 14.68 -0.10
N GLN A 17 -2.06 14.06 -0.99
CA GLN A 17 -2.52 12.94 -1.82
C GLN A 17 -1.95 11.60 -1.34
N ASP A 18 -1.16 11.62 -0.26
CA ASP A 18 -0.64 10.42 0.36
C ASP A 18 -1.62 9.88 1.39
N TYR A 19 -1.72 8.58 1.49
CA TYR A 19 -2.50 7.90 2.52
C TYR A 19 -1.69 6.79 3.17
N VAL A 20 -1.80 6.69 4.51
CA VAL A 20 -1.02 5.74 5.31
C VAL A 20 -1.97 4.95 6.23
N PHE A 21 -1.78 3.64 6.25
CA PHE A 21 -2.40 2.75 7.24
C PHE A 21 -1.31 1.92 7.92
N ALA A 22 -1.30 1.90 9.25
CA ALA A 22 -0.32 1.13 10.01
C ALA A 22 -0.95 0.59 11.31
N THR A 23 -0.91 -0.71 11.48
CA THR A 23 -1.40 -1.36 12.70
C THR A 23 -0.52 -2.54 13.11
N ALA A 24 -0.30 -2.70 14.42
CA ALA A 24 0.27 -3.90 15.03
C ALA A 24 -0.80 -4.96 15.33
N ASP A 25 -2.08 -4.57 15.27
CA ASP A 25 -3.20 -5.48 15.51
C ASP A 25 -3.52 -6.25 14.24
N PRO A 26 -4.08 -7.45 14.36
CA PRO A 26 -4.43 -8.27 13.21
C PRO A 26 -5.45 -7.60 12.27
N VAL A 27 -5.25 -7.81 10.96
CA VAL A 27 -6.19 -7.46 9.90
C VAL A 27 -6.51 -8.75 9.14
N GLY A 28 -7.71 -9.27 9.30
CA GLY A 28 -8.06 -10.60 8.82
C GLY A 28 -7.09 -11.66 9.38
N ASN A 29 -6.49 -12.45 8.51
CA ASN A 29 -5.50 -13.47 8.86
C ASN A 29 -4.04 -12.96 8.90
N LEU A 30 -3.80 -11.67 8.63
CA LEU A 30 -2.49 -11.06 8.78
C LEU A 30 -2.31 -10.53 10.21
N PRO A 31 -1.16 -10.80 10.88
CA PRO A 31 -0.95 -10.39 12.27
C PRO A 31 -0.72 -8.89 12.47
N ASN A 32 -0.44 -8.18 11.41
CA ASN A 32 -0.24 -6.73 11.33
C ASN A 32 -0.28 -6.29 9.87
N LEU A 33 -0.43 -4.99 9.62
CA LEU A 33 -0.44 -4.47 8.25
C LEU A 33 0.08 -3.03 8.21
N PHE A 34 0.93 -2.75 7.23
CA PHE A 34 1.48 -1.42 6.94
C PHE A 34 1.28 -1.14 5.47
N VAL A 35 0.63 -0.02 5.14
CA VAL A 35 0.37 0.39 3.76
C VAL A 35 0.66 1.87 3.62
N VAL A 36 1.36 2.23 2.55
CA VAL A 36 1.57 3.62 2.11
C VAL A 36 1.14 3.71 0.66
N ALA A 37 0.39 4.73 0.33
CA ALA A 37 -0.08 5.02 -1.02
C ALA A 37 0.16 6.50 -1.35
N ASP A 38 0.73 6.80 -2.51
CA ASP A 38 0.90 8.14 -3.09
C ASP A 38 -0.02 8.27 -4.29
N GLY A 39 -1.06 9.08 -4.13
CA GLY A 39 -2.10 9.24 -5.12
C GLY A 39 -1.70 10.21 -6.21
N MET A 40 -2.06 9.87 -7.45
CA MET A 40 -1.88 10.72 -8.62
C MET A 40 -3.20 10.95 -9.34
N GLY A 41 -3.35 12.16 -9.89
CA GLY A 41 -4.54 12.56 -10.64
C GLY A 41 -4.75 14.08 -10.60
N GLY A 42 -5.56 14.58 -11.54
CA GLY A 42 -5.95 16.00 -11.56
C GLY A 42 -6.93 16.33 -10.43
N HIS A 43 -6.90 17.57 -9.94
CA HIS A 43 -7.77 18.05 -8.86
C HIS A 43 -7.70 17.15 -7.60
N ASN A 44 -8.80 16.56 -7.17
CA ASN A 44 -8.92 15.72 -5.97
C ASN A 44 -8.83 14.21 -6.28
N ALA A 45 -8.55 13.85 -7.52
CA ALA A 45 -8.59 12.44 -7.93
C ALA A 45 -7.46 11.60 -7.29
N GLY A 46 -6.29 12.21 -7.03
CA GLY A 46 -5.18 11.52 -6.36
C GLY A 46 -5.45 11.23 -4.89
N ASP A 47 -6.00 12.18 -4.14
CA ASP A 47 -6.41 12.00 -2.74
C ASP A 47 -7.47 10.91 -2.61
N TYR A 48 -8.46 10.93 -3.49
CA TYR A 48 -9.46 9.87 -3.55
C TYR A 48 -8.83 8.51 -3.89
N ALA A 49 -7.94 8.45 -4.87
CA ALA A 49 -7.32 7.20 -5.29
C ALA A 49 -6.51 6.53 -4.19
N SER A 50 -5.66 7.29 -3.47
CA SER A 50 -4.83 6.75 -2.39
C SER A 50 -5.66 6.33 -1.18
N SER A 51 -6.61 7.15 -0.75
CA SER A 51 -7.45 6.85 0.41
C SER A 51 -8.40 5.68 0.14
N HIS A 52 -9.02 5.63 -1.04
CA HIS A 52 -9.86 4.53 -1.45
C HIS A 52 -9.06 3.23 -1.58
N ALA A 53 -7.90 3.27 -2.25
CA ALA A 53 -7.07 2.09 -2.42
C ALA A 53 -6.65 1.44 -1.10
N VAL A 54 -6.24 2.25 -0.11
CA VAL A 54 -5.84 1.71 1.20
C VAL A 54 -7.02 1.19 1.99
N THR A 55 -8.16 1.90 1.99
CA THR A 55 -9.37 1.46 2.70
C THR A 55 -9.95 0.17 2.12
N SER A 56 -10.08 0.08 0.80
CA SER A 56 -10.52 -1.15 0.13
C SER A 56 -9.55 -2.30 0.37
N MET A 57 -8.24 -2.06 0.29
CA MET A 57 -7.26 -3.11 0.58
C MET A 57 -7.42 -3.69 1.99
N VAL A 58 -7.61 -2.83 3.00
CA VAL A 58 -7.81 -3.25 4.38
C VAL A 58 -9.08 -4.10 4.51
N GLU A 59 -10.15 -3.71 3.81
CA GLU A 59 -11.42 -4.44 3.85
C GLU A 59 -11.33 -5.79 3.14
N GLU A 60 -10.70 -5.84 1.96
CA GLU A 60 -10.45 -7.09 1.24
C GLU A 60 -9.63 -8.07 2.09
N ILE A 61 -8.55 -7.61 2.74
CA ILE A 61 -7.73 -8.42 3.62
C ILE A 61 -8.53 -8.94 4.82
N ARG A 62 -9.46 -8.16 5.38
CA ARG A 62 -10.30 -8.59 6.50
C ARG A 62 -11.24 -9.73 6.13
N GLN A 63 -11.70 -9.76 4.89
CA GLN A 63 -12.67 -10.74 4.39
C GLN A 63 -11.99 -11.97 3.78
N ASP A 64 -10.68 -11.90 3.48
CA ASP A 64 -9.94 -12.99 2.86
C ASP A 64 -9.76 -14.16 3.85
N ALA A 65 -10.12 -15.35 3.41
CA ALA A 65 -10.01 -16.58 4.20
C ALA A 65 -8.65 -17.27 4.09
N ASP A 66 -7.79 -16.87 3.16
CA ASP A 66 -6.45 -17.49 2.98
C ASP A 66 -5.51 -17.05 4.13
N PHE A 67 -4.59 -17.92 4.50
CA PHE A 67 -3.57 -17.69 5.53
C PHE A 67 -2.20 -17.37 4.94
N ASN A 68 -2.04 -17.45 3.62
CA ASN A 68 -0.79 -17.15 2.95
C ASN A 68 -0.67 -15.65 2.68
N PRO A 69 0.26 -14.93 3.36
CA PRO A 69 0.35 -13.47 3.24
C PRO A 69 0.54 -12.99 1.80
N VAL A 70 1.27 -13.76 0.99
CA VAL A 70 1.50 -13.41 -0.42
C VAL A 70 0.21 -13.45 -1.23
N LYS A 71 -0.62 -14.47 -1.02
CA LYS A 71 -1.89 -14.60 -1.72
C LYS A 71 -2.89 -13.54 -1.27
N VAL A 72 -3.02 -13.33 0.04
CA VAL A 72 -3.92 -12.33 0.64
C VAL A 72 -3.59 -10.94 0.10
N ILE A 73 -2.33 -10.50 0.19
CA ILE A 73 -1.91 -9.17 -0.27
C ILE A 73 -2.09 -9.05 -1.79
N ARG A 74 -1.77 -10.10 -2.54
CA ARG A 74 -1.94 -10.12 -4.00
C ARG A 74 -3.41 -9.95 -4.39
N HIS A 75 -4.28 -10.75 -3.83
CA HIS A 75 -5.71 -10.70 -4.09
C HIS A 75 -6.28 -9.30 -3.79
N ALA A 76 -5.96 -8.75 -2.63
CA ALA A 76 -6.40 -7.40 -2.27
C ALA A 76 -5.92 -6.33 -3.27
N ILE A 77 -4.66 -6.38 -3.72
CA ILE A 77 -4.15 -5.43 -4.73
C ILE A 77 -4.89 -5.59 -6.07
N GLU A 78 -5.17 -6.82 -6.51
CA GLU A 78 -5.90 -7.07 -7.76
C GLU A 78 -7.35 -6.55 -7.71
N CYS A 79 -8.05 -6.75 -6.59
CA CYS A 79 -9.38 -6.20 -6.35
C CYS A 79 -9.36 -4.67 -6.39
N VAL A 80 -8.50 -4.05 -5.60
CA VAL A 80 -8.34 -2.60 -5.53
C VAL A 80 -8.00 -1.98 -6.88
N ASN A 81 -7.08 -2.59 -7.64
CA ASN A 81 -6.75 -2.12 -8.98
C ASN A 81 -7.97 -2.13 -9.92
N THR A 82 -8.78 -3.18 -9.84
CA THR A 82 -10.01 -3.29 -10.63
C THR A 82 -11.02 -2.22 -10.24
N GLU A 83 -11.18 -1.94 -8.95
CA GLU A 83 -12.07 -0.88 -8.46
C GLU A 83 -11.63 0.51 -8.94
N ILE A 84 -10.35 0.86 -8.75
CA ILE A 84 -9.78 2.14 -9.18
C ILE A 84 -9.98 2.35 -10.68
N LEU A 85 -9.70 1.33 -11.50
CA LEU A 85 -9.90 1.41 -12.94
C LEU A 85 -11.37 1.58 -13.32
N THR A 86 -12.27 0.86 -12.67
CA THR A 86 -13.72 0.93 -12.93
C THR A 86 -14.25 2.32 -12.59
N GLN A 87 -13.89 2.86 -11.43
CA GLN A 87 -14.33 4.18 -11.00
C GLN A 87 -13.76 5.30 -11.89
N ALA A 88 -12.49 5.18 -12.32
CA ALA A 88 -11.87 6.13 -13.25
C ALA A 88 -12.54 6.14 -14.63
N GLN A 89 -13.21 5.04 -15.02
CA GLN A 89 -13.97 4.96 -16.26
C GLN A 89 -15.41 5.48 -16.14
N GLN A 90 -16.00 5.36 -14.94
CA GLN A 90 -17.41 5.72 -14.70
C GLN A 90 -17.60 7.18 -14.33
N ASP A 91 -16.60 7.83 -13.71
CA ASP A 91 -16.67 9.22 -13.33
C ASP A 91 -15.55 10.03 -14.02
N GLU A 92 -15.96 10.98 -14.86
CA GLU A 92 -15.04 11.84 -15.60
C GLU A 92 -14.13 12.68 -14.67
N LYS A 93 -14.59 12.99 -13.47
CA LYS A 93 -13.79 13.72 -12.46
C LYS A 93 -12.65 12.87 -11.90
N LEU A 94 -12.77 11.55 -11.96
CA LEU A 94 -11.78 10.59 -11.52
C LEU A 94 -10.92 10.04 -12.66
N ARG A 95 -11.14 10.52 -13.87
CA ARG A 95 -10.43 10.07 -15.06
C ARG A 95 -8.92 10.27 -14.91
N GLY A 96 -8.18 9.18 -15.12
CA GLY A 96 -6.72 9.18 -15.00
C GLY A 96 -6.20 9.19 -13.57
N MET A 97 -7.05 8.96 -12.58
CA MET A 97 -6.60 8.72 -11.22
C MET A 97 -5.81 7.41 -11.11
N GLY A 98 -4.91 7.39 -10.18
CA GLY A 98 -4.13 6.22 -9.81
C GLY A 98 -3.42 6.43 -8.49
N THR A 99 -2.76 5.40 -8.00
CA THR A 99 -1.95 5.50 -6.79
C THR A 99 -0.81 4.50 -6.84
N THR A 100 0.31 4.84 -6.21
CA THR A 100 1.31 3.85 -5.81
C THR A 100 0.78 3.05 -4.63
N MET A 101 1.40 1.93 -4.34
CA MET A 101 1.12 1.19 -3.11
C MET A 101 2.36 0.41 -2.67
N VAL A 102 2.77 0.60 -1.43
CA VAL A 102 3.69 -0.30 -0.73
C VAL A 102 2.95 -0.89 0.45
N ALA A 103 2.82 -2.20 0.46
CA ALA A 103 2.19 -2.93 1.56
C ALA A 103 3.18 -3.91 2.19
N ALA A 104 3.16 -4.03 3.52
CA ALA A 104 3.99 -4.97 4.25
C ALA A 104 3.24 -5.61 5.42
N THR A 105 3.55 -6.87 5.70
CA THR A 105 3.16 -7.58 6.93
C THR A 105 4.35 -8.37 7.46
N ILE A 106 4.45 -8.47 8.78
CA ILE A 106 5.51 -9.23 9.46
C ILE A 106 4.90 -10.46 10.11
N VAL A 107 5.33 -11.63 9.68
CA VAL A 107 4.88 -12.93 10.20
C VAL A 107 6.09 -13.68 10.74
N GLY A 108 6.15 -13.85 12.06
CA GLY A 108 7.33 -14.41 12.72
C GLY A 108 8.58 -13.54 12.47
N HIS A 109 9.56 -14.11 11.78
CA HIS A 109 10.83 -13.45 11.45
C HIS A 109 10.91 -13.00 9.97
N TYR A 110 9.80 -12.97 9.26
CA TYR A 110 9.77 -12.64 7.84
C TYR A 110 8.89 -11.42 7.59
N ALA A 111 9.38 -10.51 6.78
CA ALA A 111 8.57 -9.44 6.21
C ALA A 111 8.12 -9.83 4.79
N TYR A 112 6.84 -9.77 4.54
CA TYR A 112 6.22 -9.93 3.23
C TYR A 112 5.88 -8.55 2.70
N VAL A 113 6.40 -8.22 1.53
CA VAL A 113 6.30 -6.88 0.95
C VAL A 113 5.71 -6.96 -0.45
N ALA A 114 4.78 -6.09 -0.76
CA ALA A 114 4.30 -5.84 -2.11
C ALA A 114 4.55 -4.37 -2.47
N ASN A 115 4.89 -4.12 -3.73
CA ASN A 115 5.13 -2.79 -4.26
C ASN A 115 4.48 -2.60 -5.63
N VAL A 116 3.75 -1.51 -5.77
CA VAL A 116 3.19 -1.02 -7.03
C VAL A 116 3.60 0.45 -7.17
N GLY A 117 4.37 0.77 -8.19
CA GLY A 117 4.85 2.13 -8.45
C GLY A 117 6.28 2.38 -7.95
N ASP A 118 6.56 3.62 -7.56
CA ASP A 118 7.89 4.13 -7.21
C ASP A 118 8.05 4.53 -5.72
N SER A 119 7.02 4.33 -4.91
CA SER A 119 7.12 4.45 -3.45
C SER A 119 8.09 3.41 -2.89
N ARG A 120 8.77 3.74 -1.78
CA ARG A 120 9.93 2.96 -1.35
C ARG A 120 9.78 2.42 0.06
N LEU A 121 10.30 1.21 0.26
CA LEU A 121 10.46 0.58 1.56
C LEU A 121 11.94 0.31 1.82
N TYR A 122 12.41 0.66 3.01
CA TYR A 122 13.78 0.47 3.45
C TYR A 122 13.82 -0.40 4.70
N LEU A 123 14.80 -1.29 4.75
CA LEU A 123 15.24 -1.95 5.97
C LEU A 123 16.47 -1.21 6.51
N ILE A 124 16.40 -0.83 7.78
CA ILE A 124 17.49 -0.13 8.47
C ILE A 124 17.89 -0.95 9.69
N ASN A 125 19.17 -1.22 9.83
CA ASN A 125 19.77 -1.78 11.03
C ASN A 125 21.05 -1.02 11.39
N ASP A 126 21.76 -1.42 12.43
CA ASP A 126 22.95 -0.73 12.95
C ASP A 126 24.11 -0.64 11.92
N GLU A 127 24.11 -1.50 10.92
CA GLU A 127 25.22 -1.59 9.94
C GLU A 127 24.90 -0.94 8.61
N ARG A 128 23.62 -0.97 8.17
CA ARG A 128 23.25 -0.57 6.81
C ARG A 128 21.79 -0.18 6.64
N ILE A 129 21.56 0.56 5.55
CA ILE A 129 20.23 0.86 5.01
C ILE A 129 20.10 0.13 3.66
N ILE A 130 19.05 -0.67 3.51
CA ILE A 130 18.79 -1.43 2.29
C ILE A 130 17.42 -1.01 1.76
N GLN A 131 17.37 -0.54 0.51
CA GLN A 131 16.10 -0.37 -0.19
C GLN A 131 15.59 -1.74 -0.64
N ILE A 132 14.39 -2.07 -0.21
CA ILE A 132 13.76 -3.36 -0.48
C ILE A 132 12.96 -3.34 -1.77
N THR A 133 12.24 -2.23 -2.01
CA THR A 133 11.44 -2.05 -3.22
C THR A 133 12.31 -1.57 -4.37
N VAL A 134 12.06 -2.08 -5.57
CA VAL A 134 12.61 -1.56 -6.83
C VAL A 134 11.49 -0.94 -7.65
N ILE A 135 11.79 0.10 -8.44
CA ILE A 135 10.80 0.73 -9.32
C ILE A 135 10.36 -0.31 -10.35
N VAL A 136 9.11 -0.71 -10.29
CA VAL A 136 8.55 -1.67 -11.25
C VAL A 136 7.17 -1.21 -11.70
N ARG A 137 6.96 -1.27 -13.01
CA ARG A 137 5.64 -1.06 -13.62
C ARG A 137 4.70 -2.22 -13.33
N ILE A 138 4.26 -2.55 -12.22
CA ILE A 138 3.47 -3.73 -11.85
C ILE A 138 4.40 -4.96 -11.70
N HIS A 139 5.03 -5.08 -10.57
CA HIS A 139 5.56 -6.37 -10.11
C HIS A 139 5.17 -6.55 -8.65
N MET A 140 4.49 -7.65 -8.40
CA MET A 140 4.34 -8.15 -7.05
C MET A 140 5.55 -9.03 -6.78
N THR A 141 6.50 -8.52 -6.07
CA THR A 141 7.58 -9.32 -5.50
C THR A 141 7.29 -9.46 -4.02
N ALA A 142 6.84 -10.63 -3.62
CA ALA A 142 6.89 -10.98 -2.21
C ALA A 142 8.36 -11.31 -1.90
N LEU A 143 9.04 -10.39 -1.26
CA LEU A 143 10.37 -10.59 -0.74
C LEU A 143 10.26 -11.14 0.68
N MET A 144 10.61 -12.41 0.84
CA MET A 144 10.85 -12.95 2.17
C MET A 144 12.18 -12.42 2.68
N MET A 145 12.13 -11.62 3.73
CA MET A 145 13.32 -11.16 4.44
C MET A 145 13.32 -11.73 5.83
N LYS A 146 14.44 -12.31 6.23
CA LYS A 146 14.64 -12.71 7.63
C LYS A 146 14.93 -11.44 8.42
N VAL A 147 14.05 -11.07 9.34
CA VAL A 147 14.19 -9.95 10.27
C VAL A 147 14.89 -10.45 11.55
#